data_9dbb04b3ce6fa208ab3539bcad28f339
#
_entry.id   9dbb04b3ce6fa208ab3539bcad28f339
#
_cell.length_a   1.000
_cell.length_b   1.000
_cell.length_c   1.000
_cell.angle_alpha   90.00
_cell.angle_beta   90.00
_cell.angle_gamma   90.00
#
_symmetry.space_group_name_H-M   'P 1'
#
loop_
_entity.id
_entity.type
_entity.pdbx_description
1 polymer ?
#
loop_
_entity_poly.entity_id
_entity_poly.type
_entity_poly.pdbx_seq_one_letter_code
_entity_poly.pdbx_strand_id
1 'polypeptide(L)'
;MSFSLKNITITLLGIFIAINTNAQSITGVVQNEKGNPIDGATISILNNSMQTISNQKGYFSFDELKNGKYTLSIKSLGYAEISKEININAINNSKSTAIKFILIASTNQLDEVVVTAEKKEELLQKIPASITALNAKQINAFGLWNTKEITGIIPNLYSADPGDNRDVNSVRGIATSSYDPTVATYIDGVNQFSLDTYIPTLFDVERIEVLRGPQGTLYGRNAMGGVINIITKQPNNASSGFADISVGNYNQQRITAGFKTPLIKDKLFFGASILSNKRDGYYTNEFTQSSYDNQNGLSGNYFLKYIVSSCWDINLNFKHLANENQGPFPLVFGTEEALNNPYRLNQNSITTMKDKTSNSSLTIRYTGSGFNFSSQTAYQQNYRYYT
;
A
#
# COMPACT_ATOMS: atom_id res chain seq x y z
N MET A 1 6.53 86.71 23.59
CA MET A 1 6.22 85.88 22.42
C MET A 1 5.28 84.78 22.86
N SER A 2 3.96 84.97 22.73
CA SER A 2 2.96 83.97 23.06
C SER A 2 2.64 83.20 21.79
N PHE A 3 3.08 81.96 21.71
CA PHE A 3 2.67 81.05 20.65
C PHE A 3 1.31 80.45 21.03
N SER A 4 0.35 80.77 20.20
CA SER A 4 -1.06 80.40 20.37
C SER A 4 -1.29 78.88 20.20
N LEU A 5 -1.82 78.23 21.24
CA LEU A 5 -2.18 76.79 21.29
C LEU A 5 -3.29 76.39 20.29
N LYS A 6 -3.88 77.37 19.58
CA LYS A 6 -5.00 77.12 18.63
C LYS A 6 -4.57 76.45 17.30
N ASN A 7 -3.31 76.61 16.91
CA ASN A 7 -2.85 76.06 15.63
C ASN A 7 -2.36 74.59 15.67
N ILE A 8 -2.12 74.05 16.87
CA ILE A 8 -1.70 72.64 17.05
C ILE A 8 -2.87 71.69 17.01
N THR A 9 -4.06 72.15 17.46
CA THR A 9 -5.26 71.29 17.48
C THR A 9 -5.86 71.06 16.11
N ILE A 10 -5.72 71.95 15.15
CA ILE A 10 -6.21 71.79 13.78
C ILE A 10 -5.33 70.88 12.94
N THR A 11 -4.01 70.84 13.21
CA THR A 11 -3.06 69.93 12.51
C THR A 11 -3.16 68.49 12.99
N LEU A 12 -3.54 68.25 14.24
CA LEU A 12 -3.78 66.88 14.76
C LEU A 12 -5.16 66.32 14.34
N LEU A 13 -6.12 67.16 13.99
CA LEU A 13 -7.45 66.70 13.51
C LEU A 13 -7.48 66.36 12.02
N GLY A 14 -6.44 66.86 11.27
CA GLY A 14 -6.29 66.58 9.82
C GLY A 14 -5.60 65.26 9.47
N ILE A 15 -4.99 64.54 10.44
CA ILE A 15 -4.32 63.24 10.21
C ILE A 15 -5.25 62.05 10.43
N PHE A 16 -6.48 62.28 10.89
CA PHE A 16 -7.51 61.20 10.97
C PHE A 16 -8.29 61.06 9.65
N ILE A 17 -7.62 61.31 8.49
CA ILE A 17 -8.18 61.05 7.18
C ILE A 17 -7.93 59.62 6.80
N ALA A 18 -8.94 58.79 7.01
CA ALA A 18 -9.38 57.71 6.11
C ALA A 18 -8.26 56.83 5.53
N ILE A 19 -7.74 55.94 6.33
CA ILE A 19 -7.31 54.64 5.75
C ILE A 19 -8.60 53.92 5.30
N ASN A 20 -9.06 54.25 4.09
CA ASN A 20 -10.01 53.40 3.40
C ASN A 20 -9.28 52.10 3.02
N THR A 21 -9.23 51.18 3.94
CA THR A 21 -8.89 49.80 3.61
C THR A 21 -10.03 49.26 2.78
N ASN A 22 -9.82 49.17 1.46
CA ASN A 22 -10.72 48.41 0.60
C ASN A 22 -10.61 46.92 1.00
N ALA A 23 -11.30 46.54 2.06
CA ALA A 23 -11.44 45.16 2.48
C ALA A 23 -12.45 44.53 1.51
N GLN A 24 -11.97 43.56 0.75
CA GLN A 24 -12.83 42.78 -0.13
C GLN A 24 -13.25 41.49 0.59
N SER A 25 -14.45 41.01 0.30
CA SER A 25 -14.99 39.76 0.83
C SER A 25 -15.21 38.74 -0.29
N ILE A 26 -14.86 37.48 0.00
CA ILE A 26 -15.25 36.33 -0.81
C ILE A 26 -16.47 35.71 -0.14
N THR A 27 -17.54 35.57 -0.88
CA THR A 27 -18.72 34.84 -0.42
C THR A 27 -18.99 33.67 -1.38
N GLY A 28 -19.57 32.61 -0.88
CA GLY A 28 -19.90 31.47 -1.71
C GLY A 28 -20.93 30.55 -1.11
N VAL A 29 -21.32 29.56 -1.90
CA VAL A 29 -22.25 28.51 -1.51
C VAL A 29 -21.65 27.15 -1.80
N VAL A 30 -21.73 26.27 -0.81
CA VAL A 30 -21.32 24.85 -0.93
C VAL A 30 -22.59 24.01 -1.06
N GLN A 31 -22.69 23.23 -2.13
CA GLN A 31 -23.81 22.36 -2.43
C GLN A 31 -23.35 21.00 -2.89
N ASN A 32 -24.21 19.98 -2.80
CA ASN A 32 -23.97 18.69 -3.43
C ASN A 32 -24.42 18.68 -4.91
N GLU A 33 -24.18 17.55 -5.62
CA GLU A 33 -24.57 17.37 -7.03
C GLU A 33 -26.07 17.51 -7.27
N LYS A 34 -26.91 17.28 -6.26
CA LYS A 34 -28.37 17.45 -6.33
C LYS A 34 -28.83 18.88 -6.05
N GLY A 35 -27.88 19.80 -5.80
CA GLY A 35 -28.18 21.22 -5.47
C GLY A 35 -28.54 21.48 -4.02
N ASN A 36 -28.50 20.47 -3.15
CA ASN A 36 -28.79 20.68 -1.73
C ASN A 36 -27.58 21.34 -1.03
N PRO A 37 -27.83 22.33 -0.12
CA PRO A 37 -26.77 22.98 0.62
C PRO A 37 -26.08 22.01 1.56
N ILE A 38 -24.74 22.19 1.76
CA ILE A 38 -23.95 21.42 2.69
C ILE A 38 -23.61 22.33 3.89
N ASP A 39 -24.16 21.98 5.05
CA ASP A 39 -23.87 22.61 6.34
C ASP A 39 -22.56 22.05 6.94
N GLY A 40 -21.79 22.89 7.64
CA GLY A 40 -20.60 22.46 8.34
C GLY A 40 -19.39 22.11 7.44
N ALA A 41 -19.43 22.43 6.14
CA ALA A 41 -18.24 22.27 5.31
C ALA A 41 -17.16 23.27 5.73
N THR A 42 -15.93 22.81 5.87
CA THR A 42 -14.77 23.61 6.22
C THR A 42 -14.14 24.18 4.94
N ILE A 43 -14.00 25.50 4.87
CA ILE A 43 -13.39 26.21 3.76
C ILE A 43 -12.10 26.86 4.27
N SER A 44 -10.95 26.53 3.67
CA SER A 44 -9.64 27.03 4.04
C SER A 44 -8.96 27.72 2.87
N ILE A 45 -8.24 28.79 3.14
CA ILE A 45 -7.36 29.46 2.17
C ILE A 45 -5.97 28.86 2.33
N LEU A 46 -5.48 28.08 1.35
CA LEU A 46 -4.23 27.33 1.44
C LEU A 46 -2.99 28.22 1.62
N ASN A 47 -3.02 29.44 1.09
CA ASN A 47 -1.91 30.39 1.15
C ASN A 47 -2.02 31.39 2.34
N ASN A 48 -3.00 31.19 3.22
CA ASN A 48 -3.25 32.02 4.39
C ASN A 48 -3.92 31.16 5.47
N SER A 49 -3.61 31.36 6.73
CA SER A 49 -4.17 30.59 7.84
C SER A 49 -5.66 30.88 8.13
N MET A 50 -6.41 31.42 7.15
CA MET A 50 -7.82 31.75 7.30
C MET A 50 -8.69 30.55 6.96
N GLN A 51 -9.69 30.32 7.83
CA GLN A 51 -10.66 29.24 7.72
C GLN A 51 -12.04 29.72 8.14
N THR A 52 -13.08 29.22 7.46
CA THR A 52 -14.47 29.45 7.80
C THR A 52 -15.29 28.17 7.61
N ILE A 53 -16.54 28.17 8.07
CA ILE A 53 -17.45 27.01 7.98
C ILE A 53 -18.73 27.46 7.29
N SER A 54 -19.28 26.61 6.40
CA SER A 54 -20.57 26.88 5.76
C SER A 54 -21.74 26.73 6.75
N ASN A 55 -22.74 27.57 6.62
CA ASN A 55 -23.96 27.51 7.45
C ASN A 55 -25.02 26.54 6.85
N GLN A 56 -26.17 26.41 7.52
CA GLN A 56 -27.30 25.53 7.12
C GLN A 56 -27.80 25.75 5.67
N LYS A 57 -27.55 26.93 5.09
CA LYS A 57 -27.88 27.23 3.70
C LYS A 57 -26.67 27.03 2.76
N GLY A 58 -25.59 26.50 3.27
CA GLY A 58 -24.34 26.28 2.53
C GLY A 58 -23.52 27.54 2.32
N TYR A 59 -23.88 28.70 2.87
CA TYR A 59 -23.17 29.96 2.67
C TYR A 59 -21.95 30.06 3.57
N PHE A 60 -20.88 30.64 3.00
CA PHE A 60 -19.68 31.03 3.73
C PHE A 60 -19.18 32.41 3.29
N SER A 61 -18.39 33.08 4.13
CA SER A 61 -17.71 34.34 3.80
C SER A 61 -16.29 34.35 4.38
N PHE A 62 -15.41 35.06 3.66
CA PHE A 62 -14.13 35.55 4.14
C PHE A 62 -14.11 37.06 3.94
N ASP A 63 -13.88 37.78 5.01
CA ASP A 63 -13.81 39.24 4.99
C ASP A 63 -12.35 39.69 5.10
N GLU A 64 -12.10 40.97 4.77
CA GLU A 64 -10.80 41.62 4.91
C GLU A 64 -9.67 41.03 4.05
N LEU A 65 -9.96 40.50 2.87
CA LEU A 65 -8.97 39.99 1.94
C LEU A 65 -8.32 41.11 1.12
N LYS A 66 -7.01 40.96 0.88
CA LYS A 66 -6.27 41.86 -0.03
C LYS A 66 -6.40 41.37 -1.47
N ASN A 67 -6.12 42.25 -2.43
CA ASN A 67 -6.03 41.86 -3.83
C ASN A 67 -4.96 40.78 -4.01
N GLY A 68 -5.27 39.72 -4.75
CA GLY A 68 -4.37 38.62 -4.98
C GLY A 68 -5.04 37.32 -5.44
N LYS A 69 -4.24 36.31 -5.67
CA LYS A 69 -4.67 34.96 -6.00
C LYS A 69 -4.77 34.15 -4.72
N TYR A 70 -5.90 33.48 -4.53
CA TYR A 70 -6.19 32.63 -3.40
C TYR A 70 -6.62 31.25 -3.86
N THR A 71 -6.12 30.19 -3.23
CA THR A 71 -6.59 28.84 -3.45
C THR A 71 -7.48 28.45 -2.28
N LEU A 72 -8.76 28.30 -2.53
CA LEU A 72 -9.72 27.77 -1.55
C LEU A 72 -9.73 26.26 -1.61
N SER A 73 -9.59 25.60 -0.46
CA SER A 73 -9.84 24.17 -0.28
C SER A 73 -11.11 23.97 0.56
N ILE A 74 -12.02 23.13 0.08
CA ILE A 74 -13.27 22.83 0.75
C ILE A 74 -13.30 21.36 1.14
N LYS A 75 -13.54 21.09 2.43
CA LYS A 75 -13.65 19.75 3.02
C LYS A 75 -14.98 19.61 3.74
N SER A 76 -15.65 18.48 3.53
CA SER A 76 -16.83 18.11 4.30
C SER A 76 -16.90 16.60 4.46
N LEU A 77 -17.43 16.14 5.59
CA LEU A 77 -17.56 14.70 5.85
C LEU A 77 -18.48 14.06 4.81
N GLY A 78 -18.02 12.98 4.19
CA GLY A 78 -18.76 12.27 3.13
C GLY A 78 -18.65 12.89 1.73
N TYR A 79 -17.75 13.87 1.53
CA TYR A 79 -17.53 14.51 0.22
C TYR A 79 -16.04 14.54 -0.14
N ALA A 80 -15.74 14.47 -1.44
CA ALA A 80 -14.39 14.64 -1.95
C ALA A 80 -13.92 16.07 -1.72
N GLU A 81 -12.66 16.24 -1.27
CA GLU A 81 -12.04 17.55 -1.16
C GLU A 81 -11.92 18.19 -2.55
N ILE A 82 -12.30 19.45 -2.66
CA ILE A 82 -12.15 20.24 -3.88
C ILE A 82 -11.32 21.48 -3.61
N SER A 83 -10.41 21.82 -4.54
CA SER A 83 -9.63 23.06 -4.48
C SER A 83 -9.90 23.90 -5.73
N LYS A 84 -10.02 25.23 -5.55
CA LYS A 84 -10.27 26.17 -6.63
C LYS A 84 -9.44 27.44 -6.45
N GLU A 85 -8.76 27.84 -7.50
CA GLU A 85 -8.03 29.12 -7.53
C GLU A 85 -8.99 30.27 -7.85
N ILE A 86 -8.91 31.38 -7.11
CA ILE A 86 -9.72 32.58 -7.25
C ILE A 86 -8.78 33.78 -7.29
N ASN A 87 -9.06 34.72 -8.17
CA ASN A 87 -8.31 35.96 -8.27
C ASN A 87 -9.19 37.13 -7.85
N ILE A 88 -8.77 37.87 -6.83
CA ILE A 88 -9.40 39.09 -6.32
C ILE A 88 -8.68 40.29 -6.94
N ASN A 89 -9.38 41.03 -7.82
CA ASN A 89 -8.88 42.20 -8.46
C ASN A 89 -9.69 43.45 -8.03
N ALA A 90 -9.02 44.56 -7.76
CA ALA A 90 -9.61 45.86 -7.34
C ALA A 90 -10.55 46.51 -8.37
N ILE A 91 -10.62 45.96 -9.60
CA ILE A 91 -11.36 46.64 -10.71
C ILE A 91 -12.86 46.34 -10.70
N ASN A 92 -13.31 45.34 -9.99
CA ASN A 92 -14.74 45.04 -9.86
C ASN A 92 -15.31 45.65 -8.56
N ASN A 93 -15.39 46.98 -8.55
CA ASN A 93 -16.15 47.73 -7.56
C ASN A 93 -17.67 47.47 -7.70
N SER A 94 -18.13 46.28 -7.34
CA SER A 94 -19.55 46.03 -6.99
C SER A 94 -19.81 44.54 -6.85
N LYS A 95 -20.19 44.16 -5.66
CA LYS A 95 -20.79 42.86 -5.28
C LYS A 95 -19.83 41.66 -5.25
N SER A 96 -19.70 41.13 -4.03
CA SER A 96 -19.24 39.80 -3.74
C SER A 96 -19.62 38.80 -4.86
N THR A 97 -18.64 38.29 -5.58
CA THR A 97 -18.89 37.22 -6.55
C THR A 97 -19.25 35.98 -5.76
N ALA A 98 -20.50 35.61 -5.76
CA ALA A 98 -20.97 34.39 -5.10
C ALA A 98 -20.40 33.18 -5.85
N ILE A 99 -19.44 32.53 -5.23
CA ILE A 99 -18.78 31.38 -5.82
C ILE A 99 -19.54 30.12 -5.42
N LYS A 100 -19.95 29.35 -6.42
CA LYS A 100 -20.57 28.06 -6.21
C LYS A 100 -19.54 26.94 -6.21
N PHE A 101 -19.56 26.11 -5.16
CA PHE A 101 -18.82 24.86 -5.05
C PHE A 101 -19.81 23.70 -5.03
N ILE A 102 -19.60 22.74 -5.92
CA ILE A 102 -20.35 21.51 -5.97
C ILE A 102 -19.44 20.41 -5.46
N LEU A 103 -19.74 19.88 -4.28
CA LEU A 103 -19.03 18.73 -3.73
C LEU A 103 -19.66 17.44 -4.26
N ILE A 104 -18.83 16.59 -4.76
CA ILE A 104 -19.19 15.24 -5.17
C ILE A 104 -19.16 14.38 -3.90
N ALA A 105 -20.22 13.63 -3.64
CA ALA A 105 -20.22 12.69 -2.54
C ALA A 105 -18.99 11.77 -2.70
N SER A 106 -18.04 11.93 -1.80
CA SER A 106 -17.00 10.94 -1.64
C SER A 106 -17.65 9.80 -0.92
N THR A 107 -17.97 8.75 -1.64
CA THR A 107 -17.94 7.45 -1.04
C THR A 107 -16.47 7.19 -0.66
N ASN A 108 -15.98 7.80 0.42
CA ASN A 108 -15.05 7.09 1.27
C ASN A 108 -15.88 5.96 1.86
N GLN A 109 -16.29 5.04 1.04
CA GLN A 109 -16.36 3.65 1.44
C GLN A 109 -15.00 3.43 2.07
N LEU A 110 -14.93 3.21 3.36
CA LEU A 110 -13.89 2.43 4.00
C LEU A 110 -13.64 1.33 3.00
N ASP A 111 -12.46 1.29 2.36
CA ASP A 111 -12.18 0.45 1.20
C ASP A 111 -12.83 -0.90 1.50
N GLU A 112 -13.96 -1.17 0.86
CA GLU A 112 -14.78 -2.35 1.12
C GLU A 112 -13.88 -3.51 0.76
N VAL A 113 -13.34 -4.17 1.79
CA VAL A 113 -12.27 -5.14 1.60
C VAL A 113 -12.90 -6.36 0.98
N VAL A 114 -12.77 -6.47 -0.33
CA VAL A 114 -13.12 -7.66 -1.09
C VAL A 114 -12.00 -8.67 -0.93
N VAL A 115 -12.35 -9.88 -0.55
CA VAL A 115 -11.40 -10.99 -0.39
C VAL A 115 -11.80 -12.17 -1.28
N THR A 116 -10.83 -13.03 -1.58
CA THR A 116 -11.04 -14.23 -2.39
C THR A 116 -10.95 -15.51 -1.55
N ALA A 117 -11.20 -15.39 -0.27
CA ALA A 117 -11.06 -16.46 0.72
C ALA A 117 -11.90 -17.71 0.42
N GLU A 118 -13.06 -17.57 -0.22
CA GLU A 118 -13.91 -18.69 -0.66
C GLU A 118 -13.72 -19.03 -2.15
N LYS A 119 -12.58 -18.69 -2.74
CA LYS A 119 -12.30 -18.85 -4.19
C LYS A 119 -13.23 -18.03 -5.09
N LYS A 120 -13.96 -17.08 -4.53
CA LYS A 120 -14.80 -16.07 -5.19
C LYS A 120 -14.61 -14.74 -4.48
N GLU A 121 -14.80 -13.65 -5.21
CA GLU A 121 -14.73 -12.30 -4.65
C GLU A 121 -15.97 -12.03 -3.81
N GLU A 122 -15.79 -11.84 -2.51
CA GLU A 122 -16.84 -11.46 -1.57
C GLU A 122 -16.35 -10.41 -0.59
N LEU A 123 -17.31 -9.66 -0.05
CA LEU A 123 -17.00 -8.70 1.00
C LEU A 123 -16.54 -9.42 2.27
N LEU A 124 -15.43 -9.00 2.84
CA LEU A 124 -14.87 -9.57 4.07
C LEU A 124 -15.92 -9.74 5.18
N GLN A 125 -16.82 -8.77 5.32
CA GLN A 125 -17.87 -8.79 6.35
C GLN A 125 -18.94 -9.86 6.15
N LYS A 126 -19.07 -10.43 4.96
CA LYS A 126 -20.08 -11.46 4.63
C LYS A 126 -19.55 -12.87 4.79
N ILE A 127 -18.24 -13.04 4.97
CA ILE A 127 -17.62 -14.36 5.05
C ILE A 127 -17.66 -14.85 6.49
N PRO A 128 -18.28 -16.00 6.77
CA PRO A 128 -18.38 -16.57 8.12
C PRO A 128 -17.08 -17.29 8.54
N ALA A 129 -15.92 -16.63 8.37
CA ALA A 129 -14.61 -17.15 8.70
C ALA A 129 -13.73 -16.10 9.39
N SER A 130 -12.77 -16.55 10.17
CA SER A 130 -11.81 -15.66 10.82
C SER A 130 -10.74 -15.25 9.82
N ILE A 131 -10.92 -14.10 9.18
CA ILE A 131 -10.03 -13.58 8.14
C ILE A 131 -9.46 -12.23 8.58
N THR A 132 -8.20 -12.00 8.26
CA THR A 132 -7.58 -10.68 8.29
C THR A 132 -7.06 -10.37 6.89
N ALA A 133 -7.42 -9.22 6.36
CA ALA A 133 -6.91 -8.75 5.07
C ALA A 133 -6.10 -7.46 5.26
N LEU A 134 -4.93 -7.41 4.65
CA LEU A 134 -4.07 -6.23 4.57
C LEU A 134 -4.06 -5.74 3.12
N ASN A 135 -4.46 -4.52 2.89
CA ASN A 135 -4.41 -3.91 1.57
C ASN A 135 -3.01 -3.34 1.24
N ALA A 136 -2.78 -2.94 -0.02
CA ALA A 136 -1.49 -2.42 -0.47
C ALA A 136 -1.00 -1.20 0.35
N LYS A 137 -1.89 -0.31 0.80
CA LYS A 137 -1.53 0.85 1.62
C LYS A 137 -0.99 0.42 2.97
N GLN A 138 -1.65 -0.55 3.62
CA GLN A 138 -1.20 -1.11 4.91
C GLN A 138 0.12 -1.84 4.76
N ILE A 139 0.28 -2.68 3.74
CA ILE A 139 1.53 -3.39 3.44
C ILE A 139 2.70 -2.41 3.31
N ASN A 140 2.51 -1.33 2.55
CA ASN A 140 3.53 -0.31 2.37
C ASN A 140 3.76 0.52 3.64
N ALA A 141 2.70 0.92 4.34
CA ALA A 141 2.80 1.73 5.57
C ALA A 141 3.53 0.98 6.70
N PHE A 142 3.36 -0.33 6.79
CA PHE A 142 4.07 -1.17 7.76
C PHE A 142 5.45 -1.62 7.26
N GLY A 143 5.82 -1.32 6.03
CA GLY A 143 7.12 -1.70 5.46
C GLY A 143 7.30 -3.21 5.32
N LEU A 144 6.25 -3.96 4.99
CA LEU A 144 6.29 -5.42 4.92
C LEU A 144 6.97 -5.88 3.63
N TRP A 145 8.10 -6.55 3.75
CA TRP A 145 8.89 -7.05 2.63
C TRP A 145 8.78 -8.56 2.40
N ASN A 146 8.35 -9.29 3.42
CA ASN A 146 8.14 -10.74 3.38
C ASN A 146 6.99 -11.16 4.29
N THR A 147 6.56 -12.42 4.18
CA THR A 147 5.45 -12.98 4.97
C THR A 147 5.77 -13.14 6.46
N LYS A 148 7.03 -13.25 6.84
CA LYS A 148 7.45 -13.35 8.24
C LYS A 148 7.09 -12.08 9.03
N GLU A 149 7.19 -10.91 8.39
CA GLU A 149 6.92 -9.62 9.03
C GLU A 149 5.44 -9.38 9.35
N ILE A 150 4.52 -10.10 8.67
CA ILE A 150 3.08 -10.01 8.97
C ILE A 150 2.70 -10.58 10.34
N THR A 151 3.58 -11.38 10.96
CA THR A 151 3.38 -11.96 12.31
C THR A 151 3.08 -10.90 13.36
N GLY A 152 3.74 -9.74 13.30
CA GLY A 152 3.53 -8.65 14.25
C GLY A 152 2.17 -7.94 14.14
N ILE A 153 1.43 -8.20 13.05
CA ILE A 153 0.20 -7.46 12.71
C ILE A 153 -1.03 -8.37 12.77
N ILE A 154 -0.87 -9.63 12.38
CA ILE A 154 -2.00 -10.57 12.30
C ILE A 154 -2.10 -11.40 13.58
N PRO A 155 -3.19 -11.28 14.33
CA PRO A 155 -3.37 -12.04 15.57
C PRO A 155 -3.32 -13.56 15.34
N ASN A 156 -2.64 -14.27 16.24
CA ASN A 156 -2.50 -15.72 16.23
C ASN A 156 -1.76 -16.31 15.02
N LEU A 157 -1.09 -15.49 14.22
CA LEU A 157 -0.12 -15.91 13.22
C LEU A 157 1.28 -15.74 13.81
N TYR A 158 2.11 -16.76 13.68
CA TYR A 158 3.52 -16.71 14.02
C TYR A 158 4.32 -17.32 12.88
N SER A 159 5.39 -16.67 12.47
CA SER A 159 6.33 -17.15 11.47
C SER A 159 7.73 -17.21 12.05
N ALA A 160 8.41 -18.33 11.90
CA ALA A 160 9.78 -18.55 12.33
C ALA A 160 10.67 -18.84 11.13
N ASP A 161 11.90 -18.38 11.23
CA ASP A 161 12.98 -18.71 10.30
C ASP A 161 13.95 -19.67 11.00
N PRO A 162 14.11 -20.89 10.51
CA PRO A 162 15.06 -21.85 11.08
C PRO A 162 16.53 -21.53 10.77
N GLY A 163 16.83 -20.41 10.10
CA GLY A 163 18.18 -19.94 9.80
C GLY A 163 18.56 -20.00 8.32
N ASP A 164 17.65 -20.39 7.46
CA ASP A 164 17.85 -20.49 6.01
C ASP A 164 16.80 -19.73 5.20
N ASN A 165 16.20 -18.74 5.82
CA ASN A 165 15.15 -17.86 5.24
C ASN A 165 13.86 -18.59 4.84
N ARG A 166 13.57 -19.77 5.38
CA ARG A 166 12.26 -20.39 5.24
C ARG A 166 11.26 -19.74 6.20
N ASP A 167 10.00 -19.68 5.78
CA ASP A 167 8.90 -19.23 6.64
C ASP A 167 8.14 -20.43 7.19
N VAL A 168 8.46 -20.82 8.43
CA VAL A 168 7.69 -21.82 9.17
C VAL A 168 6.51 -21.13 9.83
N ASN A 169 5.36 -21.15 9.16
CA ASN A 169 4.15 -20.48 9.61
C ASN A 169 3.32 -21.35 10.55
N SER A 170 2.84 -20.77 11.63
CA SER A 170 1.84 -21.36 12.51
C SER A 170 0.65 -20.43 12.72
N VAL A 171 -0.55 -21.00 12.79
CA VAL A 171 -1.77 -20.29 13.15
C VAL A 171 -2.39 -20.97 14.35
N ARG A 172 -2.70 -20.21 15.40
CA ARG A 172 -3.25 -20.72 16.67
C ARG A 172 -2.41 -21.85 17.29
N GLY A 173 -1.07 -21.77 17.12
CA GLY A 173 -0.15 -22.78 17.63
C GLY A 173 -0.04 -24.06 16.81
N ILE A 174 -0.80 -24.20 15.71
CA ILE A 174 -0.68 -25.33 14.80
C ILE A 174 0.47 -25.06 13.83
N ALA A 175 1.58 -25.78 14.00
CA ALA A 175 2.79 -25.67 13.20
C ALA A 175 3.36 -27.04 12.88
N THR A 176 4.21 -27.10 11.86
CA THR A 176 5.09 -28.22 11.59
C THR A 176 6.43 -27.73 11.07
N SER A 177 7.50 -28.40 11.44
CA SER A 177 8.83 -28.22 10.88
C SER A 177 9.13 -29.25 9.78
N SER A 178 8.16 -30.11 9.45
CA SER A 178 8.27 -31.10 8.37
C SER A 178 8.07 -30.46 7.00
N TYR A 179 8.38 -31.22 5.96
CA TYR A 179 8.24 -30.77 4.55
C TYR A 179 6.85 -30.26 4.18
N ASP A 180 5.80 -30.78 4.81
CA ASP A 180 4.43 -30.33 4.58
C ASP A 180 4.04 -29.29 5.62
N PRO A 181 3.78 -28.04 5.21
CA PRO A 181 3.35 -26.98 6.12
C PRO A 181 1.92 -27.24 6.61
N THR A 182 1.59 -26.74 7.80
CA THR A 182 0.20 -26.73 8.30
C THR A 182 -0.58 -25.48 7.89
N VAL A 183 0.12 -24.44 7.43
CA VAL A 183 -0.44 -23.23 6.90
C VAL A 183 -0.06 -23.14 5.42
N ALA A 184 -1.05 -23.28 4.54
CA ALA A 184 -0.84 -23.24 3.11
C ALA A 184 -0.62 -21.79 2.64
N THR A 185 0.38 -21.56 1.78
CA THR A 185 0.62 -20.27 1.14
C THR A 185 0.20 -20.34 -0.31
N TYR A 186 -0.61 -19.38 -0.74
CA TYR A 186 -1.06 -19.20 -2.11
C TYR A 186 -0.57 -17.86 -2.65
N ILE A 187 -0.18 -17.84 -3.92
CA ILE A 187 0.11 -16.59 -4.64
C ILE A 187 -0.68 -16.60 -5.94
N ASP A 188 -1.56 -15.62 -6.11
CA ASP A 188 -2.49 -15.52 -7.24
C ASP A 188 -3.25 -16.83 -7.50
N GLY A 189 -3.69 -17.48 -6.42
CA GLY A 189 -4.45 -18.74 -6.44
C GLY A 189 -3.60 -20.00 -6.61
N VAL A 190 -2.29 -19.90 -6.85
CA VAL A 190 -1.40 -21.05 -6.98
C VAL A 190 -0.81 -21.43 -5.63
N ASN A 191 -1.06 -22.68 -5.20
CA ASN A 191 -0.45 -23.21 -3.98
C ASN A 191 1.07 -23.26 -4.13
N GLN A 192 1.79 -22.68 -3.19
CA GLN A 192 3.23 -22.80 -3.11
C GLN A 192 3.60 -24.12 -2.45
N PHE A 193 4.65 -24.74 -2.96
CA PHE A 193 5.05 -26.06 -2.46
C PHE A 193 5.60 -25.98 -1.02
N SER A 194 6.22 -27.06 -0.55
CA SER A 194 6.67 -27.29 0.81
C SER A 194 7.53 -26.17 1.39
N LEU A 195 7.79 -26.22 2.68
CA LEU A 195 8.64 -25.30 3.44
C LEU A 195 10.01 -25.04 2.78
N ASP A 196 10.55 -26.02 2.04
CA ASP A 196 11.88 -25.92 1.44
C ASP A 196 11.93 -25.13 0.13
N THR A 197 10.79 -24.71 -0.42
CA THR A 197 10.76 -24.32 -1.82
C THR A 197 10.41 -22.85 -2.06
N TYR A 198 9.96 -22.10 -1.06
CA TYR A 198 9.52 -20.75 -1.34
C TYR A 198 9.61 -19.81 -0.15
N ILE A 199 10.24 -18.67 -0.39
CA ILE A 199 10.25 -17.53 0.53
C ILE A 199 9.41 -16.44 -0.10
N PRO A 200 8.19 -16.20 0.36
CA PRO A 200 7.33 -15.17 -0.22
C PRO A 200 7.91 -13.77 0.01
N THR A 201 8.45 -13.18 -1.03
CA THR A 201 8.82 -11.76 -1.04
C THR A 201 7.63 -10.92 -1.46
N LEU A 202 7.32 -9.88 -0.70
CA LEU A 202 6.18 -9.01 -0.93
C LEU A 202 6.60 -7.82 -1.80
N PHE A 203 6.25 -7.83 -3.07
CA PHE A 203 6.39 -6.70 -3.97
C PHE A 203 5.24 -6.71 -4.97
N ASP A 204 4.78 -5.53 -5.38
CA ASP A 204 3.63 -5.34 -6.27
C ASP A 204 2.36 -6.07 -5.80
N VAL A 205 2.21 -6.17 -4.47
CA VAL A 205 1.08 -6.84 -3.81
C VAL A 205 -0.13 -5.90 -3.79
N GLU A 206 -1.30 -6.43 -4.14
CA GLU A 206 -2.59 -5.75 -4.00
C GLU A 206 -3.13 -5.91 -2.58
N ARG A 207 -3.10 -7.16 -2.07
CA ARG A 207 -3.54 -7.50 -0.72
C ARG A 207 -3.00 -8.84 -0.26
N ILE A 208 -3.01 -9.04 1.05
CA ILE A 208 -2.71 -10.31 1.71
C ILE A 208 -3.95 -10.69 2.54
N GLU A 209 -4.44 -11.90 2.37
CA GLU A 209 -5.55 -12.45 3.13
C GLU A 209 -5.03 -13.60 4.00
N VAL A 210 -5.28 -13.57 5.30
CA VAL A 210 -4.92 -14.65 6.21
C VAL A 210 -6.18 -15.25 6.82
N LEU A 211 -6.47 -16.49 6.43
CA LEU A 211 -7.57 -17.29 6.93
C LEU A 211 -7.06 -18.11 8.11
N ARG A 212 -7.68 -17.94 9.26
CA ARG A 212 -7.25 -18.58 10.51
C ARG A 212 -8.18 -19.73 10.89
N GLY A 213 -7.67 -20.92 10.86
CA GLY A 213 -8.39 -22.18 11.12
C GLY A 213 -8.41 -23.10 9.89
N PRO A 214 -8.93 -24.31 10.03
CA PRO A 214 -8.94 -25.32 8.97
C PRO A 214 -9.65 -24.84 7.70
N GLN A 215 -8.98 -24.97 6.56
CA GLN A 215 -9.49 -24.58 5.23
C GLN A 215 -9.33 -25.71 4.20
N GLY A 216 -9.15 -26.95 4.67
CA GLY A 216 -8.83 -28.09 3.80
C GLY A 216 -9.87 -28.39 2.72
N THR A 217 -11.15 -28.07 2.94
CA THR A 217 -12.23 -28.30 1.96
C THR A 217 -12.09 -27.47 0.69
N LEU A 218 -11.61 -26.24 0.81
CA LEU A 218 -11.46 -25.29 -0.32
C LEU A 218 -10.02 -25.20 -0.83
N TYR A 219 -9.06 -25.35 0.07
CA TYR A 219 -7.64 -25.15 -0.23
C TYR A 219 -6.84 -26.46 -0.27
N GLY A 220 -7.48 -27.59 0.06
CA GLY A 220 -6.85 -28.89 -0.03
C GLY A 220 -5.81 -29.15 1.07
N ARG A 221 -4.73 -29.85 0.72
CA ARG A 221 -3.68 -30.22 1.67
C ARG A 221 -2.97 -28.98 2.26
N ASN A 222 -2.35 -29.19 3.42
CA ASN A 222 -1.52 -28.18 4.08
C ASN A 222 -2.27 -26.97 4.63
N ALA A 223 -3.61 -26.98 4.66
CA ALA A 223 -4.45 -25.91 5.16
C ALA A 223 -5.15 -26.28 6.49
N MET A 224 -4.46 -26.99 7.39
CA MET A 224 -5.01 -27.42 8.68
C MET A 224 -5.04 -26.29 9.71
N GLY A 225 -4.00 -25.45 9.76
CA GLY A 225 -3.90 -24.29 10.64
C GLY A 225 -4.50 -23.03 10.03
N GLY A 226 -4.42 -22.91 8.72
CA GLY A 226 -4.88 -21.74 7.99
C GLY A 226 -4.33 -21.62 6.58
N VAL A 227 -4.59 -20.45 5.97
CA VAL A 227 -4.10 -20.11 4.63
C VAL A 227 -3.59 -18.68 4.62
N ILE A 228 -2.44 -18.45 4.00
CA ILE A 228 -1.92 -17.14 3.62
C ILE A 228 -2.11 -17.02 2.11
N ASN A 229 -2.97 -16.10 1.67
CA ASN A 229 -3.25 -15.85 0.27
C ASN A 229 -2.74 -14.47 -0.13
N ILE A 230 -1.77 -14.42 -1.04
CA ILE A 230 -1.13 -13.21 -1.54
C ILE A 230 -1.66 -12.96 -2.94
N ILE A 231 -2.25 -11.79 -3.13
CA ILE A 231 -2.78 -11.35 -4.42
C ILE A 231 -1.92 -10.21 -4.92
N THR A 232 -1.36 -10.36 -6.11
CA THR A 232 -0.54 -9.33 -6.76
C THR A 232 -1.40 -8.44 -7.65
N LYS A 233 -0.96 -7.20 -7.85
CA LYS A 233 -1.69 -6.21 -8.66
C LYS A 233 -1.78 -6.65 -10.11
N GLN A 234 -2.99 -6.73 -10.63
CA GLN A 234 -3.26 -7.12 -12.01
C GLN A 234 -3.20 -5.91 -12.96
N PRO A 235 -2.77 -6.10 -14.24
CA PRO A 235 -2.88 -5.07 -15.26
C PRO A 235 -4.35 -4.80 -15.61
N ASN A 236 -4.67 -3.54 -15.94
CA ASN A 236 -5.99 -3.07 -16.34
C ASN A 236 -5.91 -2.02 -17.44
N ASN A 237 -6.99 -1.29 -17.74
CA ASN A 237 -7.03 -0.27 -18.80
C ASN A 237 -6.21 1.00 -18.49
N ALA A 238 -5.78 1.20 -17.25
CA ALA A 238 -4.92 2.32 -16.89
C ALA A 238 -3.45 1.88 -16.95
N SER A 239 -2.64 2.61 -17.72
CA SER A 239 -1.19 2.45 -17.64
C SER A 239 -0.68 2.98 -16.31
N SER A 240 0.08 2.18 -15.62
CA SER A 240 0.67 2.54 -14.32
C SER A 240 2.08 1.99 -14.21
N GLY A 241 2.92 2.67 -13.45
CA GLY A 241 4.27 2.22 -13.14
C GLY A 241 4.67 2.67 -11.75
N PHE A 242 5.66 1.99 -11.19
CA PHE A 242 6.25 2.34 -9.91
C PHE A 242 7.74 2.02 -9.93
N ALA A 243 8.49 2.74 -9.13
CA ALA A 243 9.86 2.43 -8.77
C ALA A 243 10.05 2.83 -7.30
N ASP A 244 10.65 1.95 -6.54
CA ASP A 244 10.99 2.16 -5.14
C ASP A 244 12.42 1.72 -4.89
N ILE A 245 13.16 2.52 -4.13
CA ILE A 245 14.54 2.25 -3.74
C ILE A 245 14.63 2.44 -2.23
N SER A 246 14.97 1.38 -1.53
CA SER A 246 15.19 1.39 -0.08
C SER A 246 16.64 1.03 0.21
N VAL A 247 17.28 1.83 1.04
CA VAL A 247 18.65 1.60 1.53
C VAL A 247 18.67 1.61 3.04
N GLY A 248 19.55 0.84 3.64
CA GLY A 248 19.60 0.72 5.09
C GLY A 248 20.92 0.21 5.62
N ASN A 249 20.96 -0.06 6.92
CA ASN A 249 22.11 -0.67 7.57
C ASN A 249 22.46 -2.02 6.95
N TYR A 250 23.66 -2.51 7.18
CA TYR A 250 24.19 -3.75 6.60
C TYR A 250 24.20 -3.73 5.07
N ASN A 251 24.46 -2.53 4.49
CA ASN A 251 24.46 -2.34 3.05
C ASN A 251 23.18 -2.84 2.37
N GLN A 252 22.05 -2.75 3.08
CA GLN A 252 20.75 -3.14 2.56
C GLN A 252 20.40 -2.28 1.36
N GLN A 253 20.13 -2.92 0.24
CA GLN A 253 19.70 -2.32 -1.00
C GLN A 253 18.49 -3.11 -1.53
N ARG A 254 17.35 -2.48 -1.58
CA ARG A 254 16.14 -3.06 -2.14
C ARG A 254 15.62 -2.15 -3.24
N ILE A 255 15.50 -2.68 -4.44
CA ILE A 255 15.01 -1.95 -5.61
C ILE A 255 13.83 -2.73 -6.17
N THR A 256 12.68 -2.08 -6.23
CA THR A 256 11.49 -2.62 -6.90
C THR A 256 11.09 -1.70 -8.04
N ALA A 257 10.73 -2.26 -9.16
CA ALA A 257 10.17 -1.51 -10.27
C ALA A 257 9.14 -2.36 -11.03
N GLY A 258 8.17 -1.71 -11.61
CA GLY A 258 7.17 -2.39 -12.41
C GLY A 258 6.34 -1.45 -13.25
N PHE A 259 5.71 -2.01 -14.25
CA PHE A 259 4.74 -1.30 -15.09
C PHE A 259 3.62 -2.25 -15.52
N LYS A 260 2.46 -1.67 -15.76
CA LYS A 260 1.26 -2.33 -16.25
C LYS A 260 0.62 -1.44 -17.31
N THR A 261 0.17 -2.04 -18.39
CA THR A 261 -0.40 -1.26 -19.51
C THR A 261 -1.35 -2.12 -20.33
N PRO A 262 -2.42 -1.54 -20.90
CA PRO A 262 -3.16 -2.19 -21.96
C PRO A 262 -2.32 -2.15 -23.23
N LEU A 263 -2.02 -3.33 -23.79
CA LEU A 263 -1.47 -3.44 -25.15
C LEU A 263 -2.55 -3.18 -26.21
N ILE A 264 -3.76 -3.65 -25.90
CA ILE A 264 -4.99 -3.36 -26.65
C ILE A 264 -6.05 -2.99 -25.61
N LYS A 265 -6.58 -1.77 -25.72
CA LYS A 265 -7.60 -1.25 -24.80
C LYS A 265 -8.77 -2.25 -24.68
N ASP A 266 -9.24 -2.48 -23.46
CA ASP A 266 -10.33 -3.38 -23.10
C ASP A 266 -10.13 -4.86 -23.47
N LYS A 267 -8.95 -5.25 -23.98
CA LYS A 267 -8.76 -6.57 -24.57
C LYS A 267 -7.48 -7.29 -24.15
N LEU A 268 -6.33 -6.65 -24.26
CA LEU A 268 -5.05 -7.29 -23.98
C LEU A 268 -4.21 -6.41 -23.05
N PHE A 269 -3.78 -6.97 -21.95
CA PHE A 269 -3.05 -6.27 -20.91
C PHE A 269 -1.75 -6.98 -20.61
N PHE A 270 -0.72 -6.20 -20.35
CA PHE A 270 0.59 -6.69 -19.95
C PHE A 270 1.00 -6.03 -18.63
N GLY A 271 1.66 -6.80 -17.77
CA GLY A 271 2.26 -6.31 -16.55
C GLY A 271 3.59 -7.01 -16.29
N ALA A 272 4.57 -6.25 -15.82
CA ALA A 272 5.86 -6.76 -15.39
C ALA A 272 6.33 -6.02 -14.15
N SER A 273 6.84 -6.74 -13.17
CA SER A 273 7.47 -6.18 -11.99
C SER A 273 8.69 -7.01 -11.59
N ILE A 274 9.71 -6.32 -11.06
CA ILE A 274 10.97 -6.92 -10.62
C ILE A 274 11.33 -6.40 -9.23
N LEU A 275 12.04 -7.23 -8.47
CA LEU A 275 12.63 -6.91 -7.18
C LEU A 275 14.07 -7.40 -7.17
N SER A 276 15.01 -6.52 -6.87
CA SER A 276 16.37 -6.84 -6.47
C SER A 276 16.55 -6.51 -4.99
N ASN A 277 17.03 -7.45 -4.20
CA ASN A 277 17.23 -7.28 -2.77
C ASN A 277 18.60 -7.84 -2.38
N LYS A 278 19.44 -6.98 -1.78
CA LYS A 278 20.79 -7.36 -1.36
C LYS A 278 21.05 -6.79 0.03
N ARG A 279 21.69 -7.55 0.90
CA ARG A 279 22.24 -7.07 2.17
C ARG A 279 23.45 -7.86 2.59
N ASP A 280 24.32 -7.23 3.38
CA ASP A 280 25.39 -7.91 4.10
C ASP A 280 24.81 -8.68 5.29
N GLY A 281 25.54 -9.66 5.80
CA GLY A 281 25.11 -10.49 6.91
C GLY A 281 25.00 -9.73 8.22
N TYR A 282 24.09 -10.16 9.08
CA TYR A 282 23.93 -9.60 10.42
C TYR A 282 25.00 -10.09 11.38
N TYR A 283 25.61 -11.24 11.11
CA TYR A 283 26.58 -11.86 11.99
C TYR A 283 28.00 -11.58 11.52
N THR A 284 28.91 -11.52 12.47
CA THR A 284 30.36 -11.52 12.23
C THR A 284 30.92 -12.91 12.54
N ASN A 285 31.49 -13.56 11.56
CA ASN A 285 32.16 -14.81 11.76
C ASN A 285 33.64 -14.55 12.17
N GLU A 286 33.97 -14.85 13.43
CA GLU A 286 35.29 -14.59 13.99
C GLU A 286 36.35 -15.48 13.39
N PHE A 287 36.00 -16.65 12.89
CA PHE A 287 36.96 -17.55 12.23
C PHE A 287 37.45 -16.99 10.89
N THR A 288 36.51 -16.46 10.09
CA THR A 288 36.83 -15.94 8.74
C THR A 288 37.03 -14.43 8.71
N GLN A 289 36.77 -13.72 9.83
CA GLN A 289 36.80 -12.25 9.93
C GLN A 289 35.92 -11.57 8.86
N SER A 290 34.77 -12.17 8.57
CA SER A 290 33.83 -11.68 7.54
C SER A 290 32.38 -11.70 8.03
N SER A 291 31.52 -10.97 7.32
CA SER A 291 30.07 -11.06 7.56
C SER A 291 29.52 -12.42 7.19
N TYR A 292 28.48 -12.86 7.91
CA TYR A 292 27.83 -14.14 7.74
C TYR A 292 26.31 -13.94 7.60
N ASP A 293 25.61 -14.71 6.78
CA ASP A 293 24.22 -14.54 6.37
C ASP A 293 24.03 -13.41 5.35
N ASN A 294 24.98 -13.23 4.43
CA ASN A 294 24.79 -12.29 3.31
C ASN A 294 23.70 -12.79 2.38
N GLN A 295 22.87 -11.89 1.93
CA GLN A 295 21.72 -12.23 1.07
C GLN A 295 21.75 -11.46 -0.23
N ASN A 296 21.43 -12.14 -1.33
CA ASN A 296 21.26 -11.56 -2.65
C ASN A 296 20.07 -12.25 -3.34
N GLY A 297 19.06 -11.47 -3.73
CA GLY A 297 17.84 -11.98 -4.32
C GLY A 297 17.38 -11.19 -5.52
N LEU A 298 16.87 -11.91 -6.53
CA LEU A 298 16.19 -11.35 -7.69
C LEU A 298 14.85 -12.05 -7.88
N SER A 299 13.78 -11.28 -7.97
CA SER A 299 12.42 -11.80 -8.20
C SER A 299 11.75 -11.07 -9.34
N GLY A 300 10.88 -11.76 -10.05
CA GLY A 300 10.07 -11.16 -11.12
C GLY A 300 8.66 -11.74 -11.15
N ASN A 301 7.71 -10.92 -11.59
CA ASN A 301 6.31 -11.28 -11.79
C ASN A 301 5.79 -10.65 -13.09
N TYR A 302 5.28 -11.49 -13.99
CA TYR A 302 4.89 -11.09 -15.32
C TYR A 302 3.48 -11.61 -15.65
N PHE A 303 2.65 -10.74 -16.19
CA PHE A 303 1.27 -11.03 -16.56
C PHE A 303 1.01 -10.76 -18.03
N LEU A 304 0.22 -11.62 -18.65
CA LEU A 304 -0.44 -11.37 -19.91
C LEU A 304 -1.91 -11.77 -19.76
N LYS A 305 -2.80 -10.78 -19.72
CA LYS A 305 -4.24 -10.99 -19.54
C LYS A 305 -4.97 -10.66 -20.84
N TYR A 306 -5.79 -11.58 -21.31
CA TYR A 306 -6.57 -11.45 -22.54
C TYR A 306 -8.06 -11.59 -22.23
N ILE A 307 -8.84 -10.56 -22.55
CA ILE A 307 -10.30 -10.58 -22.50
C ILE A 307 -10.79 -11.08 -23.86
N VAL A 308 -11.23 -12.32 -23.90
CA VAL A 308 -11.72 -12.96 -25.13
C VAL A 308 -13.08 -12.39 -25.52
N SER A 309 -13.96 -12.23 -24.53
CA SER A 309 -15.29 -11.63 -24.65
C SER A 309 -15.74 -11.03 -23.32
N SER A 310 -16.94 -10.48 -23.24
CA SER A 310 -17.51 -9.98 -21.97
C SER A 310 -17.65 -11.04 -20.88
N CYS A 311 -17.65 -12.32 -21.27
CA CYS A 311 -17.82 -13.47 -20.35
C CYS A 311 -16.54 -14.27 -20.13
N TRP A 312 -15.53 -14.16 -21.00
CA TRP A 312 -14.33 -14.99 -20.94
C TRP A 312 -13.06 -14.16 -20.81
N ASP A 313 -12.22 -14.51 -19.85
CA ASP A 313 -10.86 -14.02 -19.73
C ASP A 313 -9.84 -15.16 -19.56
N ILE A 314 -8.65 -14.92 -20.07
CA ILE A 314 -7.48 -15.80 -19.96
C ILE A 314 -6.35 -14.99 -19.35
N ASN A 315 -5.71 -15.54 -18.32
CA ASN A 315 -4.57 -14.92 -17.66
C ASN A 315 -3.38 -15.89 -17.63
N LEU A 316 -2.28 -15.49 -18.26
CA LEU A 316 -0.99 -16.14 -18.14
C LEU A 316 -0.16 -15.35 -17.12
N ASN A 317 0.42 -16.05 -16.16
CA ASN A 317 1.33 -15.46 -15.20
C ASN A 317 2.61 -16.29 -15.10
N PHE A 318 3.74 -15.61 -15.07
CA PHE A 318 5.05 -16.19 -14.83
C PHE A 318 5.72 -15.47 -13.67
N LYS A 319 6.24 -16.22 -12.72
CA LYS A 319 7.04 -15.72 -11.60
C LYS A 319 8.36 -16.44 -11.55
N HIS A 320 9.41 -15.71 -11.16
CA HIS A 320 10.69 -16.32 -10.83
C HIS A 320 11.27 -15.70 -9.56
N LEU A 321 12.05 -16.51 -8.87
CA LEU A 321 12.84 -16.16 -7.71
C LEU A 321 14.21 -16.79 -7.86
N ALA A 322 15.27 -16.04 -7.59
CA ALA A 322 16.61 -16.53 -7.45
C ALA A 322 17.23 -15.88 -6.22
N ASN A 323 17.50 -16.67 -5.20
CA ASN A 323 18.11 -16.21 -3.96
C ASN A 323 19.44 -16.93 -3.73
N GLU A 324 20.40 -16.18 -3.20
CA GLU A 324 21.66 -16.71 -2.68
C GLU A 324 21.83 -16.20 -1.25
N ASN A 325 22.08 -17.11 -0.32
CA ASN A 325 22.43 -16.82 1.06
C ASN A 325 23.81 -17.40 1.34
N GLN A 326 24.78 -16.53 1.67
CA GLN A 326 26.14 -16.92 2.08
C GLN A 326 26.20 -16.94 3.60
N GLY A 327 26.15 -18.14 4.14
CA GLY A 327 26.11 -18.38 5.57
C GLY A 327 24.70 -18.64 6.13
N PRO A 328 23.93 -19.60 5.54
CA PRO A 328 22.72 -20.08 6.18
C PRO A 328 23.06 -20.80 7.48
N PHE A 329 22.06 -20.87 8.38
CA PHE A 329 22.19 -21.52 9.69
C PHE A 329 23.32 -20.94 10.54
N PRO A 330 23.28 -19.66 10.91
CA PRO A 330 24.25 -19.07 11.85
C PRO A 330 24.14 -19.78 13.21
N LEU A 331 25.23 -20.43 13.64
CA LEU A 331 25.28 -21.18 14.89
C LEU A 331 26.07 -20.38 15.93
N VAL A 332 25.38 -19.94 16.97
CA VAL A 332 26.00 -19.35 18.16
C VAL A 332 26.14 -20.44 19.25
N PHE A 333 27.31 -20.56 19.83
CA PHE A 333 27.64 -21.66 20.71
C PHE A 333 27.15 -21.44 22.13
N GLY A 334 26.00 -21.98 22.45
CA GLY A 334 25.40 -21.96 23.78
C GLY A 334 24.54 -20.73 24.08
N THR A 335 23.68 -20.90 25.08
CA THR A 335 22.67 -19.87 25.43
C THR A 335 23.32 -18.61 25.99
N GLU A 336 24.36 -18.74 26.80
CA GLU A 336 25.04 -17.60 27.39
C GLU A 336 25.74 -16.75 26.35
N GLU A 337 26.43 -17.37 25.40
CA GLU A 337 27.08 -16.66 24.29
C GLU A 337 26.04 -16.01 23.37
N ALA A 338 24.94 -16.70 23.09
CA ALA A 338 23.84 -16.15 22.28
C ALA A 338 23.20 -14.91 22.91
N LEU A 339 23.16 -14.82 24.23
CA LEU A 339 22.59 -13.65 24.95
C LEU A 339 23.61 -12.50 25.07
N ASN A 340 24.88 -12.82 25.31
CA ASN A 340 25.93 -11.81 25.52
C ASN A 340 26.49 -11.27 24.20
N ASN A 341 26.61 -12.13 23.15
CA ASN A 341 27.18 -11.81 21.85
C ASN A 341 26.28 -12.30 20.70
N PRO A 342 25.04 -11.85 20.57
CA PRO A 342 24.02 -12.43 19.69
C PRO A 342 24.35 -12.36 18.20
N TYR A 343 25.33 -11.53 17.79
CA TYR A 343 25.71 -11.33 16.41
C TYR A 343 27.12 -11.83 16.09
N ARG A 344 27.71 -12.64 16.96
CA ARG A 344 29.02 -13.25 16.77
C ARG A 344 28.89 -14.74 16.67
N LEU A 345 29.64 -15.33 15.75
CA LEU A 345 29.77 -16.77 15.58
C LEU A 345 31.18 -17.12 15.20
N ASN A 346 31.53 -18.39 15.37
CA ASN A 346 32.87 -18.90 15.04
C ASN A 346 32.72 -20.24 14.30
N GLN A 347 32.51 -20.16 12.98
CA GLN A 347 32.29 -21.30 12.11
C GLN A 347 33.41 -21.40 11.07
N ASN A 348 34.04 -22.55 10.96
CA ASN A 348 35.06 -22.83 9.94
C ASN A 348 34.43 -23.30 8.61
N SER A 349 33.16 -23.68 8.61
CA SER A 349 32.44 -24.06 7.40
C SER A 349 31.67 -22.87 6.88
N ILE A 350 31.88 -22.50 5.62
CA ILE A 350 31.10 -21.47 4.91
C ILE A 350 30.24 -22.21 3.89
N THR A 351 28.94 -22.26 4.17
CA THR A 351 27.97 -22.85 3.26
C THR A 351 27.28 -21.75 2.48
N THR A 352 27.07 -21.95 1.20
CA THR A 352 26.22 -21.06 0.38
C THR A 352 24.97 -21.83 0.00
N MET A 353 23.81 -21.27 0.33
CA MET A 353 22.53 -21.77 -0.13
C MET A 353 22.11 -21.01 -1.39
N LYS A 354 21.72 -21.74 -2.41
CA LYS A 354 21.10 -21.17 -3.62
C LYS A 354 19.71 -21.74 -3.82
N ASP A 355 18.74 -20.84 -4.01
CA ASP A 355 17.34 -21.19 -4.21
C ASP A 355 16.83 -20.54 -5.49
N LYS A 356 16.32 -21.34 -6.42
CA LYS A 356 15.73 -20.88 -7.68
C LYS A 356 14.35 -21.48 -7.85
N THR A 357 13.35 -20.64 -7.93
CA THR A 357 11.96 -21.05 -8.17
C THR A 357 11.44 -20.41 -9.45
N SER A 358 10.74 -21.18 -10.25
CA SER A 358 9.91 -20.68 -11.35
C SER A 358 8.50 -21.21 -11.21
N ASN A 359 7.52 -20.36 -11.48
CA ASN A 359 6.10 -20.68 -11.41
C ASN A 359 5.40 -20.10 -12.63
N SER A 360 4.79 -20.95 -13.43
CA SER A 360 3.97 -20.56 -14.58
C SER A 360 2.54 -20.99 -14.33
N SER A 361 1.58 -20.11 -14.54
CA SER A 361 0.16 -20.45 -14.39
C SER A 361 -0.69 -19.92 -15.53
N LEU A 362 -1.68 -20.71 -15.92
CA LEU A 362 -2.74 -20.38 -16.86
C LEU A 362 -4.06 -20.41 -16.11
N THR A 363 -4.77 -19.30 -16.11
CA THR A 363 -6.12 -19.19 -15.54
C THR A 363 -7.11 -18.87 -16.66
N ILE A 364 -8.18 -19.62 -16.76
CA ILE A 364 -9.29 -19.40 -17.69
C ILE A 364 -10.54 -19.19 -16.84
N ARG A 365 -11.25 -18.08 -17.07
CA ARG A 365 -12.48 -17.75 -16.34
C ARG A 365 -13.62 -17.52 -17.30
N TYR A 366 -14.78 -18.00 -16.90
CA TYR A 366 -16.06 -17.68 -17.50
C TYR A 366 -16.96 -17.07 -16.43
N THR A 367 -17.51 -15.89 -16.71
CA THR A 367 -18.47 -15.21 -15.85
C THR A 367 -19.75 -14.98 -16.62
N GLY A 368 -20.77 -15.77 -16.34
CA GLY A 368 -22.08 -15.71 -16.99
C GLY A 368 -23.22 -15.41 -16.03
N SER A 369 -24.41 -15.20 -16.57
CA SER A 369 -25.60 -14.90 -15.75
C SER A 369 -26.14 -16.09 -14.95
N GLY A 370 -25.80 -17.32 -15.36
CA GLY A 370 -26.30 -18.55 -14.73
C GLY A 370 -25.27 -19.29 -13.88
N PHE A 371 -23.99 -19.18 -14.25
CA PHE A 371 -22.91 -19.82 -13.51
C PHE A 371 -21.57 -19.13 -13.80
N ASN A 372 -20.62 -19.33 -12.89
CA ASN A 372 -19.22 -18.92 -13.07
C ASN A 372 -18.35 -20.19 -13.12
N PHE A 373 -17.35 -20.16 -14.00
CA PHE A 373 -16.36 -21.24 -14.10
C PHE A 373 -14.96 -20.67 -14.05
N SER A 374 -14.08 -21.32 -13.30
CA SER A 374 -12.67 -20.97 -13.26
C SER A 374 -11.83 -22.24 -13.30
N SER A 375 -10.87 -22.27 -14.20
CA SER A 375 -9.85 -23.32 -14.28
C SER A 375 -8.49 -22.68 -14.13
N GLN A 376 -7.67 -23.22 -13.23
CA GLN A 376 -6.29 -22.79 -13.06
C GLN A 376 -5.34 -23.98 -13.11
N THR A 377 -4.38 -23.92 -14.01
CA THR A 377 -3.30 -24.90 -14.13
C THR A 377 -1.99 -24.20 -13.87
N ALA A 378 -1.15 -24.79 -13.02
CA ALA A 378 0.15 -24.24 -12.70
C ALA A 378 1.24 -25.30 -12.83
N TYR A 379 2.40 -24.85 -13.28
CA TYR A 379 3.65 -25.61 -13.26
C TYR A 379 4.66 -24.88 -12.42
N GLN A 380 5.22 -25.59 -11.45
CA GLN A 380 6.19 -25.01 -10.52
C GLN A 380 7.45 -25.87 -10.50
N GLN A 381 8.59 -25.22 -10.49
CA GLN A 381 9.89 -25.86 -10.41
C GLN A 381 10.74 -25.13 -9.38
N ASN A 382 11.41 -25.89 -8.51
CA ASN A 382 12.31 -25.36 -7.50
C ASN A 382 13.63 -26.15 -7.52
N TYR A 383 14.73 -25.43 -7.36
CA TYR A 383 16.04 -25.96 -7.11
C TYR A 383 16.63 -25.29 -5.89
N ARG A 384 16.80 -26.05 -4.83
CA ARG A 384 17.53 -25.61 -3.65
C ARG A 384 18.73 -26.52 -3.44
N TYR A 385 19.90 -25.93 -3.29
CA TYR A 385 21.13 -26.66 -3.02
C TYR A 385 22.07 -25.84 -2.14
N TYR A 386 22.88 -26.57 -1.40
CA TYR A 386 23.91 -26.04 -0.51
C TYR A 386 25.26 -26.45 -1.05
N THR A 387 26.23 -25.51 -1.07
CA THR A 387 27.61 -25.72 -1.55
C THR A 387 28.58 -25.43 -0.45
#